data_ab8687eee89d2e854cfa268bf02b54b0
#
_entry.id   ab8687eee89d2e854cfa268bf02b54b0
#
_cell.length_a   1.000
_cell.length_b   1.000
_cell.length_c   1.000
_cell.angle_alpha   90.00
_cell.angle_beta   90.00
_cell.angle_gamma   90.00
#
_symmetry.space_group_name_H-M   'P 1'
#
loop_
_entity.id
_entity.type
_entity.pdbx_description
1 polymer ?
#
loop_
_entity_poly.entity_id
_entity_poly.type
_entity_poly.pdbx_seq_one_letter_code
_entity_poly.pdbx_strand_id
1 'polypeptide(L)'
;MIFDNFMRLILFFDLPMVTKTDQRRYRKFIKFLTGDGYIMLQYSVYCKLCINNDSVKTYKKRLEDNSPSEGDIRYLVITENRYQGIKNINNTFSLEEKITTSDRTMMIGGLNLDEDKD
;
A
#
# COMPACT_ATOMS: atom_id res chain seq x y z
N MET A 1 4.19 23.16 -7.51
CA MET A 1 3.15 22.62 -6.62
C MET A 1 3.75 22.12 -5.33
N ILE A 2 2.98 22.13 -4.27
CA ILE A 2 3.48 21.69 -2.98
C ILE A 2 3.86 20.21 -2.97
N PHE A 3 3.34 19.41 -3.91
CA PHE A 3 3.62 17.98 -3.96
C PHE A 3 4.69 17.60 -4.97
N ASP A 4 5.42 18.57 -5.53
CA ASP A 4 6.36 18.28 -6.60
C ASP A 4 7.45 17.29 -6.20
N ASN A 5 7.87 17.30 -4.94
CA ASN A 5 8.92 16.41 -4.47
C ASN A 5 8.38 15.15 -3.81
N PHE A 6 7.07 15.03 -3.70
CA PHE A 6 6.47 13.84 -3.07
C PHE A 6 6.56 12.66 -4.01
N MET A 7 6.86 11.51 -3.42
CA MET A 7 7.00 10.25 -4.15
C MET A 7 6.15 9.20 -3.47
N ARG A 8 5.82 8.17 -4.22
CA ARG A 8 5.13 7.00 -3.67
C ARG A 8 5.96 5.76 -3.92
N LEU A 9 6.18 5.00 -2.87
CA LEU A 9 6.79 3.69 -2.97
C LEU A 9 5.65 2.68 -2.96
N ILE A 10 5.47 1.99 -4.08
CA ILE A 10 4.40 1.00 -4.23
C ILE A 10 5.02 -0.38 -4.16
N LEU A 11 4.46 -1.21 -3.32
CA LEU A 11 4.99 -2.52 -2.99
C LEU A 11 4.01 -3.60 -3.42
N PHE A 12 4.51 -4.60 -4.13
CA PHE A 12 3.73 -5.75 -4.59
C PHE A 12 4.39 -7.00 -4.05
N PHE A 13 3.62 -7.91 -3.47
CA PHE A 13 4.25 -9.12 -2.96
C PHE A 13 3.35 -10.32 -3.08
N ASP A 14 4.02 -11.47 -3.17
CA ASP A 14 3.38 -12.77 -3.17
C ASP A 14 4.19 -13.64 -2.23
N LEU A 15 3.67 -13.87 -1.04
CA LEU A 15 4.36 -14.60 0.02
C LEU A 15 3.66 -15.92 0.26
N PRO A 16 4.44 -16.98 0.54
CA PRO A 16 3.85 -18.28 0.83
C PRO A 16 3.04 -18.24 2.12
N MET A 17 1.94 -18.97 2.15
CA MET A 17 1.02 -19.00 3.28
C MET A 17 0.65 -20.42 3.69
N VAL A 18 1.44 -21.40 3.28
CA VAL A 18 1.09 -22.81 3.46
C VAL A 18 1.35 -23.29 4.89
N THR A 19 2.54 -23.02 5.40
CA THR A 19 2.92 -23.50 6.73
C THR A 19 2.65 -22.45 7.79
N LYS A 20 2.68 -22.88 9.06
CA LYS A 20 2.55 -21.94 10.17
C LYS A 20 3.69 -20.95 10.20
N THR A 21 4.89 -21.38 9.81
CA THR A 21 6.05 -20.50 9.71
C THR A 21 5.81 -19.44 8.63
N ASP A 22 5.28 -19.87 7.48
CA ASP A 22 4.94 -18.93 6.41
C ASP A 22 3.94 -17.88 6.90
N GLN A 23 2.90 -18.32 7.59
CA GLN A 23 1.86 -17.43 8.09
C GLN A 23 2.41 -16.43 9.11
N ARG A 24 3.33 -16.88 9.94
CA ARG A 24 3.98 -16.02 10.92
C ARG A 24 4.83 -14.96 10.22
N ARG A 25 5.59 -15.36 9.21
CA ARG A 25 6.41 -14.42 8.42
C ARG A 25 5.52 -13.38 7.74
N TYR A 26 4.40 -13.82 7.19
CA TYR A 26 3.44 -12.94 6.53
C TYR A 26 2.91 -11.90 7.52
N ARG A 27 2.43 -12.35 8.67
CA ARG A 27 1.88 -11.42 9.67
C ARG A 27 2.94 -10.45 10.17
N LYS A 28 4.16 -10.92 10.35
CA LYS A 28 5.26 -10.08 10.79
C LYS A 28 5.56 -8.99 9.75
N PHE A 29 5.54 -9.35 8.47
CA PHE A 29 5.78 -8.39 7.40
C PHE A 29 4.67 -7.36 7.33
N ILE A 30 3.42 -7.78 7.40
CA ILE A 30 2.28 -6.84 7.40
C ILE A 30 2.37 -5.90 8.60
N LYS A 31 2.72 -6.43 9.75
CA LYS A 31 2.88 -5.59 10.96
C LYS A 31 3.97 -4.55 10.76
N PHE A 32 5.08 -4.95 10.15
CA PHE A 32 6.14 -4.00 9.82
C PHE A 32 5.63 -2.92 8.87
N LEU A 33 4.96 -3.31 7.79
CA LEU A 33 4.46 -2.35 6.81
C LEU A 33 3.52 -1.34 7.46
N THR A 34 2.57 -1.83 8.24
CA THR A 34 1.59 -0.97 8.91
C THR A 34 2.30 -0.02 9.87
N GLY A 35 3.24 -0.54 10.65
CA GLY A 35 3.97 0.27 11.62
C GLY A 35 4.88 1.30 10.97
N ASP A 36 5.32 1.03 9.76
CA ASP A 36 6.21 1.94 9.03
C ASP A 36 5.43 2.93 8.15
N GLY A 37 4.11 2.92 8.24
CA GLY A 37 3.30 3.93 7.58
C GLY A 37 2.79 3.58 6.20
N TYR A 38 2.92 2.31 5.78
CA TYR A 38 2.33 1.89 4.51
C TYR A 38 0.83 1.75 4.67
N ILE A 39 0.11 2.00 3.59
CA ILE A 39 -1.33 1.76 3.52
C ILE A 39 -1.60 0.70 2.45
N MET A 40 -2.62 -0.09 2.67
CA MET A 40 -3.01 -1.12 1.72
C MET A 40 -3.86 -0.51 0.62
N LEU A 41 -3.41 -0.68 -0.63
CA LEU A 41 -4.20 -0.26 -1.79
C LEU A 41 -5.17 -1.36 -2.20
N GLN A 42 -4.68 -2.57 -2.19
CA GLN A 42 -5.45 -3.77 -2.42
C GLN A 42 -4.65 -4.93 -1.84
N TYR A 43 -5.21 -6.10 -1.86
CA TYR A 43 -4.56 -7.26 -1.26
C TYR A 43 -3.17 -7.44 -1.85
N SER A 44 -2.17 -7.52 -0.99
CA SER A 44 -0.75 -7.69 -1.36
C SER A 44 -0.16 -6.52 -2.13
N VAL A 45 -0.82 -5.36 -2.11
CA VAL A 45 -0.29 -4.13 -2.72
C VAL A 45 -0.41 -3.01 -1.70
N TYR A 46 0.74 -2.48 -1.30
CA TYR A 46 0.81 -1.42 -0.30
C TYR A 46 1.57 -0.23 -0.86
N CYS A 47 1.37 0.93 -0.29
CA CYS A 47 2.15 2.09 -0.70
C CYS A 47 2.52 2.97 0.49
N LYS A 48 3.61 3.70 0.32
CA LYS A 48 4.13 4.62 1.32
C LYS A 48 4.37 5.97 0.68
N LEU A 49 3.82 7.02 1.29
CA LEU A 49 4.11 8.39 0.85
C LEU A 49 5.48 8.80 1.35
N CYS A 50 6.30 9.30 0.46
CA CYS A 50 7.64 9.80 0.78
C CYS A 50 7.71 11.27 0.40
N ILE A 51 8.15 12.11 1.32
CA ILE A 51 8.10 13.55 1.11
C ILE A 51 9.21 14.10 0.23
N ASN A 52 10.25 13.29 -0.01
CA ASN A 52 11.37 13.67 -0.88
C ASN A 52 12.16 12.43 -1.24
N ASN A 53 13.20 12.60 -2.08
CA ASN A 53 14.03 11.48 -2.51
C ASN A 53 14.86 10.87 -1.38
N ASP A 54 15.23 11.66 -0.39
CA ASP A 54 16.01 11.14 0.73
C ASP A 54 15.15 10.20 1.57
N SER A 55 13.88 10.53 1.78
CA SER A 55 12.99 9.65 2.51
C SER A 55 12.72 8.36 1.72
N VAL A 56 12.71 8.43 0.39
CA VAL A 56 12.60 7.22 -0.43
C VAL A 56 13.75 6.27 -0.11
N LYS A 57 14.97 6.78 -0.07
CA LYS A 57 16.15 5.95 0.23
C LYS A 57 16.03 5.30 1.61
N THR A 58 15.59 6.07 2.59
CA THR A 58 15.41 5.57 3.95
C THR A 58 14.39 4.43 3.98
N TYR A 59 13.23 4.63 3.37
CA TYR A 59 12.18 3.62 3.40
C TYR A 59 12.50 2.39 2.57
N LYS A 60 13.23 2.56 1.47
CA LYS A 60 13.72 1.41 0.70
C LYS A 60 14.64 0.54 1.55
N LYS A 61 15.56 1.16 2.26
CA LYS A 61 16.49 0.43 3.12
C LYS A 61 15.74 -0.31 4.22
N ARG A 62 14.79 0.35 4.87
CA ARG A 62 14.00 -0.26 5.93
C ARG A 62 13.18 -1.43 5.38
N LEU A 63 12.62 -1.26 4.19
CA LEU A 63 11.86 -2.32 3.55
C LEU A 63 12.74 -3.54 3.28
N GLU A 64 13.92 -3.32 2.71
CA GLU A 64 14.86 -4.40 2.42
C GLU A 64 15.29 -5.12 3.68
N ASP A 65 15.54 -4.37 4.75
CA ASP A 65 16.01 -4.95 6.01
C ASP A 65 14.93 -5.77 6.72
N ASN A 66 13.66 -5.53 6.42
CA ASN A 66 12.54 -6.17 7.10
C ASN A 66 11.73 -7.09 6.22
N SER A 67 12.17 -7.32 4.99
CA SER A 67 11.47 -8.23 4.08
C SER A 67 11.85 -9.68 4.38
N PRO A 68 10.90 -10.60 4.30
CA PRO A 68 11.21 -12.02 4.46
C PRO A 68 12.08 -12.53 3.30
N SER A 69 12.84 -13.57 3.56
CA SER A 69 13.72 -14.17 2.55
C SER A 69 12.95 -15.04 1.56
N GLU A 70 11.73 -15.42 1.90
CA GLU A 70 10.90 -16.29 1.06
C GLU A 70 9.85 -15.46 0.36
N GLY A 71 9.50 -15.87 -0.85
CA GLY A 71 8.46 -15.22 -1.60
C GLY A 71 9.00 -14.18 -2.57
N ASP A 72 8.08 -13.48 -3.21
CA ASP A 72 8.40 -12.52 -4.26
C ASP A 72 7.94 -11.15 -3.80
N ILE A 73 8.87 -10.22 -3.67
CA ILE A 73 8.59 -8.86 -3.21
C ILE A 73 9.20 -7.90 -4.20
N ARG A 74 8.36 -7.03 -4.75
CA ARG A 74 8.78 -6.03 -5.74
C ARG A 74 8.27 -4.67 -5.34
N TYR A 75 8.97 -3.63 -5.73
CA TYR A 75 8.50 -2.28 -5.48
C TYR A 75 8.81 -1.38 -6.67
N LEU A 76 8.06 -0.28 -6.72
CA LEU A 76 8.19 0.74 -7.74
C LEU A 76 8.07 2.09 -7.06
N VAL A 77 8.93 3.02 -7.43
CA VAL A 77 8.86 4.38 -6.92
C VAL A 77 8.38 5.29 -8.04
N ILE A 78 7.30 6.02 -7.79
CA ILE A 78 6.74 6.95 -8.77
C ILE A 78 6.50 8.29 -8.10
N THR A 79 6.32 9.32 -8.91
CA THR A 79 5.96 10.64 -8.38
C THR A 79 4.54 10.63 -7.85
N GLU A 80 4.25 11.52 -6.91
CA GLU A 80 2.89 11.68 -6.39
C GLU A 80 1.91 11.99 -7.53
N ASN A 81 2.36 12.78 -8.50
CA ASN A 81 1.53 13.14 -9.64
C ASN A 81 1.09 11.90 -10.43
N ARG A 82 2.03 10.98 -10.66
CA ARG A 82 1.71 9.73 -11.34
C ARG A 82 0.80 8.84 -10.49
N TYR A 83 1.06 8.79 -9.20
CA TYR A 83 0.24 8.01 -8.29
C TYR A 83 -1.21 8.49 -8.31
N GLN A 84 -1.42 9.81 -8.36
CA GLN A 84 -2.76 10.36 -8.41
C GLN A 84 -3.48 10.01 -9.72
N GLY A 85 -2.74 9.62 -10.73
CA GLY A 85 -3.30 9.20 -12.01
C GLY A 85 -3.82 7.77 -12.04
N ILE A 86 -3.64 7.01 -10.97
CA ILE A 86 -4.15 5.63 -10.91
C ILE A 86 -5.67 5.65 -10.98
N LYS A 87 -6.21 4.87 -11.91
CA LYS A 87 -7.66 4.81 -12.13
C LYS A 87 -8.20 3.49 -11.63
N ASN A 88 -9.37 3.55 -11.04
CA ASN A 88 -10.09 2.35 -10.62
C ASN A 88 -11.23 2.12 -11.60
N ILE A 89 -11.19 1.01 -12.31
CA ILE A 89 -12.15 0.74 -13.37
C ILE A 89 -13.52 0.41 -12.82
N ASN A 90 -13.55 -0.31 -11.70
CA ASN A 90 -14.80 -0.84 -11.17
C ASN A 90 -15.45 0.05 -10.12
N ASN A 91 -14.75 1.09 -9.67
CA ASN A 91 -15.27 2.02 -8.69
C ASN A 91 -15.28 3.41 -9.26
N THR A 92 -16.22 4.22 -8.83
CA THR A 92 -16.30 5.60 -9.26
C THR A 92 -15.38 6.52 -8.49
N PHE A 93 -14.83 6.04 -7.37
CA PHE A 93 -14.00 6.85 -6.49
C PHE A 93 -12.57 6.35 -6.47
N SER A 94 -11.62 7.28 -6.44
CA SER A 94 -10.24 6.97 -6.12
C SER A 94 -10.13 6.68 -4.61
N LEU A 95 -9.00 6.19 -4.18
CA LEU A 95 -8.77 5.93 -2.76
C LEU A 95 -8.88 7.20 -1.94
N GLU A 96 -8.33 8.29 -2.44
CA GLU A 96 -8.40 9.58 -1.75
C GLU A 96 -9.83 10.06 -1.60
N GLU A 97 -10.62 9.88 -2.63
CA GLU A 97 -12.02 10.27 -2.57
C GLU A 97 -12.77 9.46 -1.52
N LYS A 98 -12.45 8.19 -1.41
CA LYS A 98 -13.06 7.36 -0.37
C LYS A 98 -12.72 7.86 1.02
N ILE A 99 -11.48 8.27 1.22
CA ILE A 99 -11.05 8.79 2.51
C ILE A 99 -11.76 10.11 2.83
N THR A 100 -11.82 11.02 1.86
CA THR A 100 -12.40 12.34 2.08
C THR A 100 -13.90 12.30 2.18
N THR A 101 -14.54 11.30 1.59
CA THR A 101 -16.00 11.18 1.62
C THR A 101 -16.45 9.99 2.45
N SER A 102 -15.66 9.59 3.41
CA SER A 102 -15.95 8.43 4.25
C SER A 102 -17.24 8.57 5.04
N ASP A 103 -17.70 9.80 5.20
CA ASP A 103 -18.95 10.08 5.89
C ASP A 103 -20.13 9.42 5.22
N ARG A 104 -20.01 9.10 3.97
CA ARG A 104 -21.15 8.52 3.32
C ARG A 104 -21.06 7.04 3.16
N THR A 105 -20.15 6.48 3.61
CA THR A 105 -20.14 5.16 3.41
C THR A 105 -19.81 4.36 4.23
N MET A 106 -19.36 3.86 4.17
CA MET A 106 -18.83 3.29 4.58
C MET A 106 -18.13 2.47 4.24
N MET A 107 -17.68 2.06 3.96
CA MET A 107 -17.00 1.31 3.67
C MET A 107 -15.90 1.27 3.44
N ILE A 108 -15.50 1.36 3.94
CA ILE A 108 -14.33 1.41 3.68
C ILE A 108 -13.68 0.24 3.94
N GLY A 109 -13.28 -0.29 3.82
CA GLY A 109 -12.79 -1.34 4.15
C GLY A 109 -12.98 -2.40 3.45
N GLY A 110 -13.61 -2.31 3.18
CA GLY A 110 -13.79 -2.87 2.53
C GLY A 110 -14.36 -2.92 1.82
N LEU A 111 -14.92 -2.62 1.85
CA LEU A 111 -15.48 -2.35 1.20
C LEU A 111 -16.11 -2.55 1.29
N ASN A 112 -16.82 -2.69 1.15
CA ASN A 112 -17.49 -2.46 0.94
C ASN A 112 -18.10 -2.76 1.26
N LEU A 113 -18.79 -3.01 1.27
CA LEU A 113 -19.38 -2.81 1.16
C LEU A 113 -20.08 -2.90 1.10
N ASP A 114 -20.63 -2.95 0.92
CA ASP A 114 -21.28 -2.66 0.45
C ASP A 114 -21.42 -3.18 0.09
N GLU A 115 -21.48 -3.35 -0.14
CA GLU A 115 -21.48 -3.38 -0.74
C GLU A 115 -21.22 -3.85 -1.15
N ASP A 116 -21.47 -4.26 -1.17
CA ASP A 116 -21.17 -4.35 -1.86
C ASP A 116 -20.98 -4.86 -2.26
N LYS A 117 -21.32 -5.32 -2.31
CA LYS A 117 -21.20 -5.49 -3.04
C LYS A 117 -21.03 -5.97 -3.65
N ASP A 118 -21.23 -6.32 -3.82
CA ASP A 118 -21.13 -6.46 -4.80
C ASP A 118 -20.95 -6.54 -5.03
#